data_007cb17d63a08ca572b7c925faff23d1
#
_entry.id   007cb17d63a08ca572b7c925faff23d1
#
_cell.length_a   1.000
_cell.length_b   1.000
_cell.length_c   1.000
_cell.angle_alpha   90.00
_cell.angle_beta   90.00
_cell.angle_gamma   90.00
#
_symmetry.space_group_name_H-M   'P 1'
#
loop_
_entity.id
_entity.type
_entity.pdbx_description
1 polymer ?
#
loop_
_entity_poly.entity_id
_entity_poly.type
_entity_poly.pdbx_seq_one_letter_code
_entity_poly.pdbx_strand_id
1 'polypeptide(L)'
;MEKISSNWKDVFYYGNQKNLKVLQLYNFTIARREGTFMNFMEKFNELANRTLVPIANKLGNQRHLAAIRDGMVVAIPLSILGGVCLIISTPPFKPETLPNWGFITDMLNGWYNWAQANKAMLQLPYNMTMALMGLFIAFAIAYHLADEYEIPKLNSAIVSTAVFLIVSAPTTSAVASNLIVDGKSATDLLALAGNYIPTTYLDAKGIFTAILVAIGCVEIMHFMFKKDIRIKMPEGVPPAISSSFDAILPLFICVIIFYGLSLVVQNFSGQLLPNMIMTVLAPAISGLDSLVGICLITMIAQVFWFFGLHGASITQPIRLPFMQMYLIANISAFSAGQPIVHYFTQSFWSYVITLGGGGATMGLCILLLRSKSAELKTLGKLSIGPAIFNINEPIIFGLPMVLNPLMMIPFIFVPVINSIIAYGLMDFHIVGKGIIETPWTTPAPLGAALGCMDFKAAIMVICLIILDTVLYYPFFKLLEKQKLEEENSVQTN
;
A
#
# COMPACT_ATOMS: atom_id res chain seq x y z
N MET A 1 33.41 -30.41 29.49
CA MET A 1 33.65 -29.45 30.61
C MET A 1 35.04 -29.52 31.24
N GLU A 2 35.76 -30.61 31.21
CA GLU A 2 37.10 -30.71 31.85
C GLU A 2 38.26 -30.15 31.02
N LYS A 3 38.17 -30.03 29.71
CA LYS A 3 39.28 -29.45 28.86
C LYS A 3 39.28 -27.93 28.77
N ILE A 4 38.21 -27.25 29.17
CA ILE A 4 38.15 -25.77 29.26
C ILE A 4 38.71 -25.28 30.60
N SER A 5 38.70 -26.14 31.65
CA SER A 5 39.23 -25.79 32.97
C SER A 5 40.74 -25.73 33.08
N SER A 6 41.50 -26.46 32.21
CA SER A 6 42.97 -26.52 32.29
C SER A 6 43.67 -25.28 31.74
N ASN A 7 43.14 -24.67 30.68
CA ASN A 7 43.74 -23.44 30.11
C ASN A 7 43.45 -22.15 30.90
N TRP A 8 42.47 -22.19 31.77
CA TRP A 8 42.15 -21.02 32.60
C TRP A 8 42.94 -20.97 33.91
N LYS A 9 43.47 -22.15 34.38
CA LYS A 9 44.30 -22.18 35.58
C LYS A 9 45.63 -21.51 35.37
N ASP A 10 46.22 -21.59 34.17
CA ASP A 10 47.53 -20.97 33.86
C ASP A 10 47.45 -19.45 33.66
N VAL A 11 46.29 -18.90 33.30
CA VAL A 11 46.05 -17.47 33.18
C VAL A 11 45.77 -16.82 34.56
N PHE A 12 45.31 -17.62 35.54
CA PHE A 12 44.95 -17.13 36.88
C PHE A 12 46.10 -17.12 37.90
N TYR A 13 47.27 -17.73 37.56
CA TYR A 13 48.37 -17.79 38.51
C TYR A 13 49.18 -16.49 38.61
N TYR A 14 48.97 -15.50 37.69
CA TYR A 14 49.63 -14.22 37.68
C TYR A 14 48.69 -13.00 37.63
N GLY A 15 47.44 -13.11 37.96
CA GLY A 15 46.47 -11.99 37.87
C GLY A 15 45.66 -11.71 39.13
N ASN A 16 46.15 -10.82 39.92
CA ASN A 16 45.52 -9.95 40.93
C ASN A 16 43.98 -10.16 41.19
N GLN A 17 43.59 -10.40 42.45
CA GLN A 17 42.22 -10.51 42.95
C GLN A 17 41.24 -9.41 42.50
N LYS A 18 41.72 -8.27 42.03
CA LYS A 18 40.95 -7.19 41.42
C LYS A 18 40.27 -7.60 40.11
N ASN A 19 40.91 -8.45 39.30
CA ASN A 19 40.35 -8.86 37.99
C ASN A 19 39.22 -9.89 38.14
N LEU A 20 39.27 -10.71 39.18
CA LEU A 20 38.19 -11.65 39.50
C LEU A 20 36.87 -10.95 39.89
N LYS A 21 36.99 -9.87 40.69
CA LYS A 21 35.80 -9.06 41.04
C LYS A 21 35.23 -8.29 39.85
N VAL A 22 36.06 -7.83 38.93
CA VAL A 22 35.63 -7.15 37.70
C VAL A 22 34.92 -8.15 36.76
N LEU A 23 35.45 -9.37 36.57
CA LEU A 23 34.82 -10.42 35.78
C LEU A 23 33.50 -10.90 36.40
N GLN A 24 33.42 -11.07 37.70
CA GLN A 24 32.19 -11.41 38.42
C GLN A 24 31.15 -10.30 38.32
N LEU A 25 31.56 -9.05 38.45
CA LEU A 25 30.68 -7.87 38.25
C LEU A 25 30.22 -7.75 36.80
N TYR A 26 31.09 -8.02 35.84
CA TYR A 26 30.76 -8.00 34.42
C TYR A 26 29.77 -9.08 34.06
N ASN A 27 30.00 -10.33 34.48
CA ASN A 27 29.08 -11.45 34.27
C ASN A 27 27.74 -11.26 35.04
N PHE A 28 27.76 -10.71 36.25
CA PHE A 28 26.56 -10.36 37.02
C PHE A 28 25.78 -9.23 36.35
N THR A 29 26.46 -8.27 35.74
CA THR A 29 25.84 -7.12 35.03
C THR A 29 25.20 -7.60 33.70
N ILE A 30 25.86 -8.52 32.99
CA ILE A 30 25.31 -9.14 31.77
C ILE A 30 24.08 -9.98 32.11
N ALA A 31 24.18 -10.89 33.07
CA ALA A 31 23.05 -11.74 33.50
C ALA A 31 21.86 -10.90 34.05
N ARG A 32 22.15 -9.80 34.74
CA ARG A 32 21.12 -8.88 35.21
C ARG A 32 20.48 -8.09 34.05
N ARG A 33 21.26 -7.70 33.04
CA ARG A 33 20.74 -7.07 31.81
C ARG A 33 19.91 -8.04 30.98
N GLU A 34 20.36 -9.27 30.82
CA GLU A 34 19.62 -10.32 30.14
C GLU A 34 18.30 -10.64 30.89
N GLY A 35 18.34 -10.81 32.21
CA GLY A 35 17.15 -11.04 33.03
C GLY A 35 16.18 -9.85 33.00
N THR A 36 16.67 -8.61 33.00
CA THR A 36 15.82 -7.42 32.93
C THR A 36 15.20 -7.28 31.53
N PHE A 37 15.97 -7.59 30.49
CA PHE A 37 15.50 -7.57 29.11
C PHE A 37 14.49 -8.70 28.85
N MET A 38 14.75 -9.91 29.36
CA MET A 38 13.80 -11.05 29.29
C MET A 38 12.48 -10.72 30.00
N ASN A 39 12.54 -10.18 31.22
CA ASN A 39 11.35 -9.74 31.97
C ASN A 39 10.58 -8.62 31.24
N PHE A 40 11.29 -7.68 30.59
CA PHE A 40 10.65 -6.65 29.76
C PHE A 40 9.95 -7.29 28.56
N MET A 41 10.60 -8.21 27.88
CA MET A 41 10.03 -8.90 26.71
C MET A 41 8.84 -9.79 27.08
N GLU A 42 8.89 -10.50 28.19
CA GLU A 42 7.74 -11.27 28.69
C GLU A 42 6.55 -10.35 28.95
N LYS A 43 6.73 -9.24 29.67
CA LYS A 43 5.67 -8.27 29.93
C LYS A 43 5.17 -7.61 28.64
N PHE A 44 6.07 -7.32 27.72
CA PHE A 44 5.72 -6.75 26.41
C PHE A 44 4.90 -7.74 25.58
N ASN A 45 5.32 -9.01 25.53
CA ASN A 45 4.58 -10.07 24.84
C ASN A 45 3.22 -10.33 25.49
N GLU A 46 3.14 -10.33 26.81
CA GLU A 46 1.86 -10.47 27.53
C GLU A 46 0.92 -9.30 27.22
N LEU A 47 1.41 -8.07 27.27
CA LEU A 47 0.63 -6.87 26.92
C LEU A 47 0.17 -6.92 25.46
N ALA A 48 1.04 -7.32 24.55
CA ALA A 48 0.72 -7.40 23.13
C ALA A 48 -0.30 -8.49 22.83
N ASN A 49 -0.15 -9.68 23.39
CA ASN A 49 -1.13 -10.77 23.26
C ASN A 49 -2.48 -10.39 23.86
N ARG A 50 -2.49 -9.60 24.92
CA ARG A 50 -3.72 -9.13 25.57
C ARG A 50 -4.40 -7.99 24.83
N THR A 51 -3.66 -7.14 24.13
CA THR A 51 -4.19 -5.90 23.52
C THR A 51 -4.06 -5.89 22.01
N LEU A 52 -2.86 -6.06 21.44
CA LEU A 52 -2.61 -5.90 20.01
C LEU A 52 -3.17 -7.06 19.19
N VAL A 53 -2.99 -8.30 19.63
CA VAL A 53 -3.48 -9.48 18.89
C VAL A 53 -5.00 -9.49 18.77
N PRO A 54 -5.80 -9.24 19.82
CA PRO A 54 -7.26 -9.11 19.66
C PRO A 54 -7.69 -7.96 18.77
N ILE A 55 -7.01 -6.80 18.84
CA ILE A 55 -7.30 -5.66 17.98
C ILE A 55 -7.01 -6.02 16.53
N ALA A 56 -5.84 -6.60 16.22
CA ALA A 56 -5.45 -7.00 14.89
C ALA A 56 -6.39 -8.05 14.28
N ASN A 57 -6.79 -9.07 15.07
CA ASN A 57 -7.75 -10.07 14.64
C ASN A 57 -9.13 -9.45 14.38
N LYS A 58 -9.56 -8.51 15.22
CA LYS A 58 -10.81 -7.78 15.01
C LYS A 58 -10.78 -6.91 13.76
N LEU A 59 -9.68 -6.22 13.50
CA LEU A 59 -9.49 -5.42 12.29
C LEU A 59 -9.37 -6.30 11.05
N GLY A 60 -8.56 -7.37 11.09
CA GLY A 60 -8.31 -8.26 9.96
C GLY A 60 -9.56 -9.04 9.50
N ASN A 61 -10.47 -9.35 10.44
CA ASN A 61 -11.70 -10.11 10.19
C ASN A 61 -12.94 -9.21 10.09
N GLN A 62 -12.78 -7.89 10.10
CA GLN A 62 -13.90 -6.97 10.01
C GLN A 62 -14.38 -6.87 8.55
N ARG A 63 -15.63 -7.25 8.29
CA ARG A 63 -16.23 -7.40 6.96
C ARG A 63 -16.08 -6.18 6.06
N HIS A 64 -16.35 -4.99 6.58
CA HIS A 64 -16.22 -3.75 5.80
C HIS A 64 -14.78 -3.48 5.40
N LEU A 65 -13.81 -3.69 6.32
CA LEU A 65 -12.39 -3.53 6.02
C LEU A 65 -11.90 -4.57 5.03
N ALA A 66 -12.37 -5.82 5.13
CA ALA A 66 -12.08 -6.87 4.17
C ALA A 66 -12.62 -6.49 2.77
N ALA A 67 -13.89 -6.06 2.69
CA ALA A 67 -14.51 -5.65 1.44
C ALA A 67 -13.82 -4.43 0.80
N ILE A 68 -13.41 -3.44 1.60
CA ILE A 68 -12.61 -2.29 1.11
C ILE A 68 -11.29 -2.79 0.53
N ARG A 69 -10.54 -3.61 1.27
CA ARG A 69 -9.27 -4.19 0.80
C ARG A 69 -9.43 -4.92 -0.53
N ASP A 70 -10.37 -5.86 -0.58
CA ASP A 70 -10.53 -6.76 -1.72
C ASP A 70 -11.10 -6.01 -2.93
N GLY A 71 -12.03 -5.08 -2.72
CA GLY A 71 -12.55 -4.20 -3.76
C GLY A 71 -11.49 -3.26 -4.35
N MET A 72 -10.58 -2.74 -3.51
CA MET A 72 -9.47 -1.90 -3.99
C MET A 72 -8.43 -2.71 -4.78
N VAL A 73 -8.16 -3.96 -4.39
CA VAL A 73 -7.21 -4.85 -5.09
C VAL A 73 -7.68 -5.18 -6.49
N VAL A 74 -8.99 -5.35 -6.69
CA VAL A 74 -9.58 -5.60 -8.04
C VAL A 74 -9.30 -4.45 -9.01
N ALA A 75 -9.09 -3.23 -8.52
CA ALA A 75 -8.83 -2.06 -9.36
C ALA A 75 -7.36 -1.93 -9.82
N ILE A 76 -6.41 -2.70 -9.25
CA ILE A 76 -4.97 -2.63 -9.58
C ILE A 76 -4.68 -2.82 -11.08
N PRO A 77 -5.25 -3.81 -11.80
CA PRO A 77 -5.01 -3.96 -13.23
C PRO A 77 -5.39 -2.72 -14.07
N LEU A 78 -6.44 -2.01 -13.65
CA LEU A 78 -6.87 -0.77 -14.31
C LEU A 78 -5.86 0.36 -14.09
N SER A 79 -5.27 0.46 -12.89
CA SER A 79 -4.21 1.41 -12.57
C SER A 79 -2.95 1.15 -13.40
N ILE A 80 -2.57 -0.13 -13.55
CA ILE A 80 -1.41 -0.52 -14.34
C ILE A 80 -1.62 -0.18 -15.81
N LEU A 81 -2.76 -0.55 -16.39
CA LEU A 81 -3.08 -0.25 -17.79
C LEU A 81 -3.09 1.28 -18.03
N GLY A 82 -3.80 2.01 -17.19
CA GLY A 82 -3.88 3.48 -17.30
C GLY A 82 -2.51 4.13 -17.18
N GLY A 83 -1.67 3.69 -16.23
CA GLY A 83 -0.31 4.17 -16.04
C GLY A 83 0.58 3.92 -17.25
N VAL A 84 0.57 2.72 -17.82
CA VAL A 84 1.33 2.40 -19.06
C VAL A 84 0.91 3.27 -20.23
N CYS A 85 -0.40 3.42 -20.46
CA CYS A 85 -0.92 4.27 -21.53
C CYS A 85 -0.53 5.74 -21.35
N LEU A 86 -0.49 6.19 -20.09
CA LEU A 86 -0.05 7.53 -19.77
C LEU A 86 1.43 7.76 -20.10
N ILE A 87 2.32 6.81 -19.75
CA ILE A 87 3.75 6.88 -20.12
C ILE A 87 3.91 7.02 -21.62
N ILE A 88 3.20 6.18 -22.38
CA ILE A 88 3.27 6.18 -23.83
C ILE A 88 2.82 7.54 -24.40
N SER A 89 1.74 8.10 -23.83
CA SER A 89 1.15 9.37 -24.31
C SER A 89 1.83 10.64 -23.78
N THR A 90 2.58 10.51 -22.68
CA THR A 90 3.25 11.64 -22.02
C THR A 90 4.68 11.20 -21.65
N PRO A 91 5.62 11.20 -22.61
CA PRO A 91 7.00 10.80 -22.33
C PRO A 91 7.62 11.64 -21.21
N PRO A 92 8.40 11.02 -20.28
CA PRO A 92 8.91 11.67 -19.05
C PRO A 92 10.10 12.63 -19.30
N PHE A 93 10.25 13.12 -20.49
CA PHE A 93 11.32 14.02 -20.89
C PHE A 93 10.80 15.07 -21.89
N LYS A 94 11.52 16.17 -21.96
CA LYS A 94 11.31 17.18 -23.01
C LYS A 94 12.48 17.14 -23.99
N PRO A 95 12.25 17.29 -25.30
CA PRO A 95 13.31 17.31 -26.32
C PRO A 95 14.46 18.27 -26.01
N GLU A 96 14.12 19.43 -25.42
CA GLU A 96 15.06 20.51 -25.10
C GLU A 96 16.04 20.14 -23.95
N THR A 97 15.68 19.14 -23.11
CA THR A 97 16.47 18.73 -21.95
C THR A 97 17.32 17.49 -22.22
N LEU A 98 17.18 16.86 -23.38
CA LEU A 98 17.91 15.65 -23.73
C LEU A 98 19.36 16.00 -24.16
N PRO A 99 20.36 15.31 -23.58
CA PRO A 99 21.71 15.37 -24.10
C PRO A 99 21.77 14.80 -25.51
N ASN A 100 22.73 15.29 -26.31
CA ASN A 100 22.94 14.77 -27.66
C ASN A 100 23.67 13.40 -27.61
N TRP A 101 22.87 12.31 -27.59
CA TRP A 101 23.35 10.93 -27.66
C TRP A 101 23.21 10.34 -29.09
N GLY A 102 23.12 11.19 -30.12
CA GLY A 102 22.93 10.77 -31.51
C GLY A 102 21.63 10.00 -31.70
N PHE A 103 21.68 8.80 -32.28
CA PHE A 103 20.49 7.98 -32.60
C PHE A 103 19.49 7.82 -31.46
N ILE A 104 19.96 7.73 -30.19
CA ILE A 104 19.07 7.61 -29.03
C ILE A 104 18.23 8.87 -28.83
N THR A 105 18.85 10.05 -29.01
CA THR A 105 18.14 11.33 -28.91
C THR A 105 17.10 11.47 -30.04
N ASP A 106 17.44 11.06 -31.26
CA ASP A 106 16.51 11.09 -32.37
C ASP A 106 15.31 10.14 -32.15
N MET A 107 15.56 8.95 -31.63
CA MET A 107 14.50 7.98 -31.27
C MET A 107 13.57 8.54 -30.19
N LEU A 108 14.11 9.13 -29.12
CA LEU A 108 13.34 9.73 -28.06
C LEU A 108 12.52 10.91 -28.53
N ASN A 109 13.09 11.79 -29.35
CA ASN A 109 12.39 12.90 -29.97
C ASN A 109 11.27 12.42 -30.91
N GLY A 110 11.52 11.35 -31.68
CA GLY A 110 10.51 10.68 -32.50
C GLY A 110 9.33 10.20 -31.65
N TRP A 111 9.60 9.52 -30.53
CA TRP A 111 8.55 9.11 -29.60
C TRP A 111 7.77 10.30 -29.04
N TYR A 112 8.46 11.35 -28.56
CA TYR A 112 7.81 12.54 -28.02
C TYR A 112 6.86 13.17 -29.04
N ASN A 113 7.34 13.41 -30.26
CA ASN A 113 6.55 14.05 -31.34
C ASN A 113 5.33 13.17 -31.71
N TRP A 114 5.54 11.86 -31.87
CA TRP A 114 4.45 10.93 -32.15
C TRP A 114 3.43 10.90 -31.01
N ALA A 115 3.86 10.89 -29.75
CA ALA A 115 2.98 10.89 -28.59
C ALA A 115 2.14 12.18 -28.52
N GLN A 116 2.74 13.35 -28.81
CA GLN A 116 1.99 14.61 -28.83
C GLN A 116 0.97 14.65 -29.97
N ALA A 117 1.34 14.17 -31.17
CA ALA A 117 0.41 14.12 -32.29
C ALA A 117 -0.78 13.17 -32.09
N ASN A 118 -0.61 12.12 -31.29
CA ASN A 118 -1.64 11.09 -31.02
C ASN A 118 -2.17 11.09 -29.59
N LYS A 119 -1.93 12.17 -28.83
CA LYS A 119 -2.19 12.23 -27.38
C LYS A 119 -3.62 11.84 -27.01
N ALA A 120 -4.63 12.36 -27.68
CA ALA A 120 -6.03 12.07 -27.38
C ALA A 120 -6.37 10.58 -27.52
N MET A 121 -5.87 9.94 -28.58
CA MET A 121 -6.07 8.50 -28.83
C MET A 121 -5.33 7.64 -27.78
N LEU A 122 -4.08 8.01 -27.47
CA LEU A 122 -3.24 7.26 -26.55
C LEU A 122 -3.69 7.38 -25.08
N GLN A 123 -4.32 8.50 -24.72
CA GLN A 123 -4.87 8.71 -23.37
C GLN A 123 -6.27 8.11 -23.16
N LEU A 124 -6.95 7.66 -24.21
CA LEU A 124 -8.29 7.10 -24.09
C LEU A 124 -8.36 5.94 -23.08
N PRO A 125 -7.44 4.95 -23.08
CA PRO A 125 -7.49 3.88 -22.08
C PRO A 125 -7.31 4.40 -20.65
N TYR A 126 -6.45 5.40 -20.43
CA TYR A 126 -6.32 6.07 -19.13
C TYR A 126 -7.64 6.71 -18.70
N ASN A 127 -8.26 7.48 -19.59
CA ASN A 127 -9.52 8.17 -19.32
C ASN A 127 -10.68 7.21 -19.01
N MET A 128 -10.66 5.99 -19.58
CA MET A 128 -11.70 4.98 -19.39
C MET A 128 -11.37 3.98 -18.28
N THR A 129 -10.22 4.07 -17.62
CA THR A 129 -9.82 3.21 -16.51
C THR A 129 -9.52 4.02 -15.25
N MET A 130 -8.35 4.63 -15.15
CA MET A 130 -7.92 5.35 -13.95
C MET A 130 -8.77 6.59 -13.66
N ALA A 131 -9.19 7.33 -14.68
CA ALA A 131 -10.06 8.50 -14.49
C ALA A 131 -11.50 8.14 -14.08
N LEU A 132 -11.86 6.85 -14.09
CA LEU A 132 -13.13 6.32 -13.60
C LEU A 132 -12.95 5.36 -12.41
N MET A 133 -11.82 5.43 -11.72
CA MET A 133 -11.46 4.48 -10.67
C MET A 133 -12.50 4.38 -9.55
N GLY A 134 -13.08 5.50 -9.12
CA GLY A 134 -14.14 5.53 -8.11
C GLY A 134 -15.36 4.69 -8.51
N LEU A 135 -15.72 4.66 -9.80
CA LEU A 135 -16.83 3.86 -10.31
C LEU A 135 -16.59 2.36 -10.15
N PHE A 136 -15.38 1.90 -10.55
CA PHE A 136 -15.01 0.49 -10.42
C PHE A 136 -14.86 0.07 -8.95
N ILE A 137 -14.37 0.96 -8.09
CA ILE A 137 -14.26 0.74 -6.64
C ILE A 137 -15.64 0.63 -6.00
N ALA A 138 -16.60 1.50 -6.35
CA ALA A 138 -17.97 1.41 -5.85
C ALA A 138 -18.63 0.06 -6.18
N PHE A 139 -18.40 -0.44 -7.39
CA PHE A 139 -18.87 -1.77 -7.81
C PHE A 139 -18.17 -2.88 -7.00
N ALA A 140 -16.85 -2.88 -6.97
CA ALA A 140 -16.07 -3.98 -6.41
C ALA A 140 -16.24 -4.12 -4.89
N ILE A 141 -16.25 -3.00 -4.13
CA ILE A 141 -16.47 -3.04 -2.69
C ILE A 141 -17.86 -3.56 -2.36
N ALA A 142 -18.90 -3.10 -3.09
CA ALA A 142 -20.26 -3.57 -2.87
C ALA A 142 -20.42 -5.06 -3.22
N TYR A 143 -19.73 -5.53 -4.25
CA TYR A 143 -19.70 -6.94 -4.63
C TYR A 143 -19.11 -7.82 -3.52
N HIS A 144 -17.94 -7.45 -2.99
CA HIS A 144 -17.26 -8.20 -1.93
C HIS A 144 -18.01 -8.13 -0.59
N LEU A 145 -18.57 -6.96 -0.22
CA LEU A 145 -19.34 -6.84 1.02
C LEU A 145 -20.66 -7.63 0.95
N ALA A 146 -21.30 -7.66 -0.21
CA ALA A 146 -22.50 -8.46 -0.42
C ALA A 146 -22.22 -9.96 -0.33
N ASP A 147 -21.03 -10.40 -0.74
CA ASP A 147 -20.54 -11.77 -0.57
C ASP A 147 -20.43 -12.15 0.90
N GLU A 148 -19.82 -11.30 1.71
CA GLU A 148 -19.70 -11.47 3.17
C GLU A 148 -21.06 -11.54 3.89
N TYR A 149 -22.10 -10.93 3.31
CA TYR A 149 -23.47 -10.96 3.84
C TYR A 149 -24.36 -12.01 3.20
N GLU A 150 -23.85 -12.79 2.25
CA GLU A 150 -24.59 -13.82 1.50
C GLU A 150 -25.87 -13.28 0.82
N ILE A 151 -25.82 -12.02 0.34
CA ILE A 151 -26.88 -11.40 -0.44
C ILE A 151 -26.49 -11.31 -1.93
N PRO A 152 -27.44 -11.03 -2.87
CA PRO A 152 -27.16 -11.00 -4.30
C PRO A 152 -26.05 -10.01 -4.67
N LYS A 153 -24.81 -10.52 -4.90
CA LYS A 153 -23.58 -9.74 -5.12
C LYS A 153 -23.69 -8.78 -6.30
N LEU A 154 -24.10 -9.32 -7.47
CA LEU A 154 -24.16 -8.54 -8.71
C LEU A 154 -25.17 -7.39 -8.59
N ASN A 155 -26.35 -7.67 -8.05
CA ASN A 155 -27.38 -6.66 -7.86
C ASN A 155 -26.93 -5.58 -6.88
N SER A 156 -26.29 -5.97 -5.78
CA SER A 156 -25.73 -5.02 -4.80
C SER A 156 -24.66 -4.13 -5.42
N ALA A 157 -23.77 -4.69 -6.24
CA ALA A 157 -22.75 -3.95 -6.95
C ALA A 157 -23.36 -2.94 -7.96
N ILE A 158 -24.38 -3.36 -8.73
CA ILE A 158 -25.08 -2.50 -9.68
C ILE A 158 -25.80 -1.35 -8.94
N VAL A 159 -26.51 -1.67 -7.86
CA VAL A 159 -27.19 -0.67 -7.02
C VAL A 159 -26.19 0.37 -6.50
N SER A 160 -25.08 -0.06 -5.90
CA SER A 160 -24.03 0.82 -5.42
C SER A 160 -23.48 1.73 -6.51
N THR A 161 -23.17 1.14 -7.68
CA THR A 161 -22.63 1.88 -8.82
C THR A 161 -23.60 2.94 -9.34
N ALA A 162 -24.87 2.59 -9.46
CA ALA A 162 -25.92 3.52 -9.88
C ALA A 162 -26.08 4.68 -8.90
N VAL A 163 -26.11 4.39 -7.58
CA VAL A 163 -26.20 5.41 -6.54
C VAL A 163 -24.95 6.29 -6.52
N PHE A 164 -23.76 5.70 -6.66
CA PHE A 164 -22.51 6.45 -6.75
C PHE A 164 -22.50 7.44 -7.93
N LEU A 165 -22.96 7.00 -9.12
CA LEU A 165 -23.11 7.89 -10.28
C LEU A 165 -24.07 9.05 -10.00
N ILE A 166 -25.22 8.76 -9.39
CA ILE A 166 -26.24 9.78 -9.07
C ILE A 166 -25.68 10.88 -8.14
N VAL A 167 -24.87 10.50 -7.14
CA VAL A 167 -24.35 11.48 -6.16
C VAL A 167 -23.03 12.14 -6.60
N SER A 168 -22.26 11.49 -7.47
CA SER A 168 -20.92 11.96 -7.85
C SER A 168 -20.85 12.62 -9.22
N ALA A 169 -21.78 12.31 -10.12
CA ALA A 169 -21.77 12.78 -11.49
C ALA A 169 -23.15 13.28 -11.92
N PRO A 170 -23.71 14.30 -11.26
CA PRO A 170 -24.97 14.86 -11.68
C PRO A 170 -24.84 15.35 -13.13
N THR A 171 -25.73 14.85 -14.00
CA THR A 171 -25.75 15.22 -15.42
C THR A 171 -25.92 16.72 -15.55
N THR A 172 -24.95 17.37 -16.20
CA THR A 172 -25.08 18.75 -16.62
C THR A 172 -25.44 18.79 -18.11
N SER A 173 -26.53 19.41 -18.45
CA SER A 173 -26.74 19.86 -19.81
C SER A 173 -25.75 21.00 -20.04
N ALA A 174 -24.68 20.73 -20.80
CA ALA A 174 -23.75 21.78 -21.17
C ALA A 174 -24.42 22.74 -22.13
N VAL A 175 -25.07 23.78 -21.60
CA VAL A 175 -25.38 24.98 -22.36
C VAL A 175 -24.10 25.83 -22.38
N ALA A 176 -23.14 25.40 -23.17
CA ALA A 176 -21.90 26.14 -23.39
C ALA A 176 -22.14 27.26 -24.41
N SER A 177 -22.79 28.32 -23.98
CA SER A 177 -22.99 29.51 -24.84
C SER A 177 -21.71 30.30 -25.11
N ASN A 178 -20.59 30.04 -24.41
CA ASN A 178 -19.36 30.83 -24.52
C ASN A 178 -18.06 29.99 -24.50
N LEU A 179 -18.11 28.69 -24.77
CA LEU A 179 -16.91 27.87 -24.84
C LEU A 179 -16.34 27.91 -26.27
N ILE A 180 -15.11 28.41 -26.42
CA ILE A 180 -14.35 28.27 -27.65
C ILE A 180 -13.35 27.13 -27.43
N VAL A 181 -13.49 26.02 -28.15
CA VAL A 181 -12.56 24.87 -28.14
C VAL A 181 -11.98 24.80 -29.58
N ASP A 182 -10.64 24.86 -29.68
CA ASP A 182 -9.92 24.82 -30.95
C ASP A 182 -10.40 25.85 -32.01
N GLY A 183 -10.75 27.05 -31.56
CA GLY A 183 -11.19 28.13 -32.44
C GLY A 183 -12.59 27.99 -33.06
N LYS A 184 -13.34 26.96 -32.63
CA LYS A 184 -14.74 26.75 -33.02
C LYS A 184 -15.69 27.22 -31.93
N SER A 185 -16.77 27.89 -32.31
CA SER A 185 -17.78 28.32 -31.37
C SER A 185 -18.58 27.12 -30.85
N ALA A 186 -19.13 27.24 -29.65
CA ALA A 186 -19.96 26.18 -29.03
C ALA A 186 -21.16 25.77 -29.91
N THR A 187 -21.61 26.61 -30.81
CA THR A 187 -22.64 26.33 -31.80
C THR A 187 -22.23 25.27 -32.82
N ASP A 188 -20.94 25.17 -33.17
CA ASP A 188 -20.42 24.14 -34.07
C ASP A 188 -20.23 22.79 -33.33
N LEU A 189 -20.11 22.83 -31.99
CA LEU A 189 -20.04 21.66 -31.12
C LEU A 189 -21.43 21.20 -30.68
N LEU A 190 -22.49 21.97 -30.87
CA LEU A 190 -23.88 21.59 -30.62
C LEU A 190 -24.39 20.42 -31.50
N ALA A 191 -23.68 20.10 -32.59
CA ALA A 191 -23.90 18.84 -33.33
C ALA A 191 -23.58 17.59 -32.48
N LEU A 192 -22.86 17.76 -31.37
CA LEU A 192 -22.60 16.78 -30.30
C LEU A 192 -23.50 17.00 -29.09
N ALA A 193 -24.64 17.71 -29.26
CA ALA A 193 -25.60 17.96 -28.18
C ALA A 193 -26.06 16.65 -27.53
N GLY A 194 -25.55 16.36 -26.38
CA GLY A 194 -25.86 15.19 -25.56
C GLY A 194 -25.76 15.52 -24.09
N ASN A 195 -26.35 14.67 -23.27
CA ASN A 195 -26.11 14.71 -21.83
C ASN A 195 -24.71 14.15 -21.53
N TYR A 196 -23.85 14.93 -20.91
CA TYR A 196 -22.51 14.51 -20.52
C TYR A 196 -22.50 14.12 -19.07
N ILE A 197 -21.77 13.05 -18.75
CA ILE A 197 -21.50 12.61 -17.39
C ILE A 197 -20.15 13.27 -16.97
N PRO A 198 -20.15 14.21 -16.01
CA PRO A 198 -18.92 14.81 -15.51
C PRO A 198 -18.10 13.76 -14.74
N THR A 199 -16.82 13.60 -15.12
CA THR A 199 -15.94 12.60 -14.53
C THR A 199 -15.17 13.10 -13.31
N THR A 200 -15.32 14.36 -12.92
CA THR A 200 -14.54 15.05 -11.87
C THR A 200 -14.49 14.31 -10.53
N TYR A 201 -15.54 13.59 -10.17
CA TYR A 201 -15.62 12.81 -8.92
C TYR A 201 -15.80 11.31 -9.18
N LEU A 202 -15.50 10.86 -10.40
CA LEU A 202 -15.42 9.42 -10.71
C LEU A 202 -14.02 8.88 -10.59
N ASP A 203 -13.02 9.76 -10.44
CA ASP A 203 -11.59 9.49 -10.26
C ASP A 203 -11.18 9.35 -8.78
N ALA A 204 -9.95 9.72 -8.47
CA ALA A 204 -9.37 9.76 -7.12
C ALA A 204 -10.22 10.51 -6.09
N LYS A 205 -10.82 11.63 -6.49
CA LYS A 205 -11.62 12.49 -5.60
C LYS A 205 -12.92 11.83 -5.17
N GLY A 206 -13.40 10.87 -5.94
CA GLY A 206 -14.60 10.09 -5.63
C GLY A 206 -14.36 8.81 -4.83
N ILE A 207 -13.12 8.38 -4.60
CA ILE A 207 -12.83 7.09 -3.96
C ILE A 207 -13.50 6.96 -2.60
N PHE A 208 -13.41 7.95 -1.73
CA PHE A 208 -14.03 7.89 -0.40
C PHE A 208 -15.57 7.92 -0.47
N THR A 209 -16.12 8.66 -1.42
CA THR A 209 -17.57 8.62 -1.69
C THR A 209 -17.98 7.24 -2.18
N ALA A 210 -17.22 6.62 -3.06
CA ALA A 210 -17.44 5.25 -3.55
C ALA A 210 -17.47 4.23 -2.40
N ILE A 211 -16.50 4.32 -1.48
CA ILE A 211 -16.44 3.47 -0.29
C ILE A 211 -17.70 3.65 0.58
N LEU A 212 -18.07 4.89 0.91
CA LEU A 212 -19.22 5.18 1.76
C LEU A 212 -20.54 4.74 1.12
N VAL A 213 -20.72 5.02 -0.17
CA VAL A 213 -21.91 4.60 -0.91
C VAL A 213 -21.98 3.09 -1.02
N ALA A 214 -20.87 2.41 -1.33
CA ALA A 214 -20.84 0.96 -1.44
C ALA A 214 -21.24 0.28 -0.13
N ILE A 215 -20.61 0.68 0.97
CA ILE A 215 -20.93 0.15 2.30
C ILE A 215 -22.39 0.45 2.65
N GLY A 216 -22.81 1.70 2.53
CA GLY A 216 -24.16 2.10 2.93
C GLY A 216 -25.25 1.43 2.11
N CYS A 217 -25.09 1.29 0.78
CA CYS A 217 -26.04 0.58 -0.06
C CYS A 217 -26.14 -0.90 0.33
N VAL A 218 -25.00 -1.57 0.57
CA VAL A 218 -25.02 -2.98 0.95
C VAL A 218 -25.61 -3.19 2.34
N GLU A 219 -25.34 -2.31 3.30
CA GLU A 219 -25.96 -2.35 4.63
C GLU A 219 -27.48 -2.19 4.57
N ILE A 220 -27.96 -1.22 3.76
CA ILE A 220 -29.39 -1.02 3.54
C ILE A 220 -30.00 -2.29 2.91
N MET A 221 -29.37 -2.82 1.87
CA MET A 221 -29.83 -4.03 1.20
C MET A 221 -29.85 -5.23 2.15
N HIS A 222 -28.76 -5.44 2.91
CA HIS A 222 -28.69 -6.50 3.92
C HIS A 222 -29.81 -6.40 4.95
N PHE A 223 -30.04 -5.19 5.50
CA PHE A 223 -31.14 -4.95 6.43
C PHE A 223 -32.50 -5.29 5.81
N MET A 224 -32.74 -4.87 4.57
CA MET A 224 -34.01 -5.11 3.88
C MET A 224 -34.21 -6.60 3.57
N PHE A 225 -33.15 -7.29 3.09
CA PHE A 225 -33.21 -8.74 2.86
C PHE A 225 -33.47 -9.50 4.16
N LYS A 226 -32.79 -9.13 5.25
CA LYS A 226 -32.97 -9.73 6.58
C LYS A 226 -34.38 -9.52 7.14
N LYS A 227 -35.02 -8.40 6.83
CA LYS A 227 -36.40 -8.08 7.21
C LYS A 227 -37.44 -8.53 6.18
N ASP A 228 -36.97 -9.19 5.10
CA ASP A 228 -37.81 -9.63 3.99
C ASP A 228 -38.61 -8.51 3.32
N ILE A 229 -38.07 -7.30 3.31
CA ILE A 229 -38.62 -6.09 2.68
C ILE A 229 -38.15 -6.08 1.20
N ARG A 230 -38.83 -6.84 0.36
CA ARG A 230 -38.52 -7.02 -1.06
C ARG A 230 -39.76 -7.41 -1.86
N ILE A 231 -39.69 -7.27 -3.20
CA ILE A 231 -40.75 -7.70 -4.09
C ILE A 231 -40.52 -9.17 -4.40
N LYS A 232 -41.31 -10.07 -3.80
CA LYS A 232 -41.20 -11.49 -4.00
C LYS A 232 -41.91 -11.91 -5.29
N MET A 233 -41.22 -12.72 -6.07
CA MET A 233 -41.83 -13.39 -7.24
C MET A 233 -42.48 -14.71 -6.83
N PRO A 234 -43.52 -15.15 -7.55
CA PRO A 234 -44.16 -16.46 -7.36
C PRO A 234 -43.18 -17.61 -7.58
N GLU A 235 -43.48 -18.77 -6.95
CA GLU A 235 -42.74 -20.00 -7.18
C GLU A 235 -42.75 -20.38 -8.68
N GLY A 236 -41.59 -20.81 -9.21
CA GLY A 236 -41.41 -21.15 -10.62
C GLY A 236 -40.76 -20.07 -11.49
N VAL A 237 -40.58 -18.84 -10.98
CA VAL A 237 -39.82 -17.82 -11.68
C VAL A 237 -38.31 -18.12 -11.57
N PRO A 238 -37.53 -18.07 -12.69
CA PRO A 238 -36.10 -18.31 -12.66
C PRO A 238 -35.37 -17.42 -11.63
N PRO A 239 -34.37 -17.93 -10.87
CA PRO A 239 -33.69 -17.20 -9.80
C PRO A 239 -33.07 -15.86 -10.24
N ALA A 240 -32.57 -15.79 -11.49
CA ALA A 240 -31.99 -14.56 -12.03
C ALA A 240 -33.05 -13.43 -12.18
N ILE A 241 -34.27 -13.77 -12.55
CA ILE A 241 -35.37 -12.82 -12.66
C ILE A 241 -35.84 -12.42 -11.26
N SER A 242 -36.06 -13.39 -10.38
CA SER A 242 -36.47 -13.12 -8.99
C SER A 242 -35.51 -12.20 -8.27
N SER A 243 -34.20 -12.44 -8.37
CA SER A 243 -33.17 -11.60 -7.74
C SER A 243 -33.15 -10.16 -8.26
N SER A 244 -33.52 -9.95 -9.54
CA SER A 244 -33.62 -8.60 -10.11
C SER A 244 -34.80 -7.82 -9.52
N PHE A 245 -35.97 -8.47 -9.34
CA PHE A 245 -37.11 -7.84 -8.68
C PHE A 245 -36.89 -7.59 -7.20
N ASP A 246 -36.19 -8.50 -6.51
CA ASP A 246 -35.80 -8.36 -5.11
C ASP A 246 -34.95 -7.07 -4.87
N ALA A 247 -34.20 -6.63 -5.88
CA ALA A 247 -33.33 -5.45 -5.77
C ALA A 247 -34.03 -4.11 -6.04
N ILE A 248 -35.26 -4.10 -6.61
CA ILE A 248 -35.94 -2.86 -7.01
C ILE A 248 -36.22 -1.97 -5.80
N LEU A 249 -36.87 -2.50 -4.78
CA LEU A 249 -37.23 -1.70 -3.60
C LEU A 249 -35.98 -1.22 -2.82
N PRO A 250 -34.95 -2.06 -2.58
CA PRO A 250 -33.67 -1.60 -2.05
C PRO A 250 -33.02 -0.47 -2.86
N LEU A 251 -33.02 -0.56 -4.20
CA LEU A 251 -32.48 0.50 -5.06
C LEU A 251 -33.19 1.84 -4.81
N PHE A 252 -34.52 1.85 -4.79
CA PHE A 252 -35.28 3.09 -4.52
C PHE A 252 -34.93 3.69 -3.16
N ILE A 253 -34.81 2.86 -2.13
CA ILE A 253 -34.47 3.35 -0.76
C ILE A 253 -33.04 3.88 -0.74
N CYS A 254 -32.07 3.20 -1.36
CA CYS A 254 -30.69 3.70 -1.47
C CYS A 254 -30.63 5.05 -2.20
N VAL A 255 -31.34 5.18 -3.32
CA VAL A 255 -31.41 6.44 -4.07
C VAL A 255 -32.03 7.54 -3.21
N ILE A 256 -33.16 7.31 -2.56
CA ILE A 256 -33.81 8.33 -1.69
C ILE A 256 -32.85 8.77 -0.58
N ILE A 257 -32.16 7.85 0.07
CA ILE A 257 -31.24 8.18 1.17
C ILE A 257 -30.03 8.95 0.66
N PHE A 258 -29.28 8.41 -0.30
CA PHE A 258 -28.01 8.99 -0.74
C PHE A 258 -28.20 10.24 -1.61
N TYR A 259 -29.15 10.23 -2.51
CA TYR A 259 -29.47 11.41 -3.33
C TYR A 259 -30.11 12.50 -2.46
N GLY A 260 -31.02 12.14 -1.56
CA GLY A 260 -31.57 13.05 -0.58
C GLY A 260 -30.49 13.69 0.28
N LEU A 261 -29.53 12.90 0.79
CA LEU A 261 -28.36 13.41 1.52
C LEU A 261 -27.53 14.36 0.65
N SER A 262 -27.29 13.99 -0.62
CA SER A 262 -26.54 14.85 -1.56
C SER A 262 -27.22 16.19 -1.78
N LEU A 263 -28.54 16.22 -1.93
CA LEU A 263 -29.30 17.44 -2.08
C LEU A 263 -29.27 18.32 -0.80
N VAL A 264 -29.36 17.68 0.37
CA VAL A 264 -29.26 18.39 1.66
C VAL A 264 -27.86 19.02 1.78
N VAL A 265 -26.79 18.26 1.52
CA VAL A 265 -25.40 18.76 1.55
C VAL A 265 -25.24 19.93 0.58
N GLN A 266 -25.73 19.80 -0.64
CA GLN A 266 -25.63 20.83 -1.67
C GLN A 266 -26.38 22.10 -1.26
N ASN A 267 -27.56 21.96 -0.67
CA ASN A 267 -28.38 23.12 -0.23
C ASN A 267 -27.73 23.88 0.94
N PHE A 268 -27.09 23.19 1.90
CA PHE A 268 -26.48 23.82 3.07
C PHE A 268 -25.06 24.32 2.82
N SER A 269 -24.24 23.59 2.03
CA SER A 269 -22.82 23.89 1.82
C SER A 269 -22.49 24.50 0.45
N GLY A 270 -23.42 24.44 -0.50
CA GLY A 270 -23.19 24.83 -1.89
C GLY A 270 -22.27 23.84 -2.65
N GLN A 271 -21.88 22.71 -2.04
CA GLN A 271 -20.93 21.76 -2.58
C GLN A 271 -21.59 20.42 -2.85
N LEU A 272 -21.07 19.68 -3.83
CA LEU A 272 -21.46 18.30 -4.05
C LEU A 272 -20.97 17.40 -2.90
N LEU A 273 -21.71 16.32 -2.62
CA LEU A 273 -21.38 15.36 -1.56
C LEU A 273 -19.92 14.85 -1.61
N PRO A 274 -19.35 14.49 -2.78
CA PRO A 274 -17.94 14.07 -2.84
C PRO A 274 -16.96 15.17 -2.37
N ASN A 275 -17.20 16.41 -2.74
CA ASN A 275 -16.33 17.51 -2.32
C ASN A 275 -16.41 17.77 -0.81
N MET A 276 -17.61 17.68 -0.22
CA MET A 276 -17.79 17.77 1.23
C MET A 276 -17.06 16.64 1.96
N ILE A 277 -17.14 15.40 1.48
CA ILE A 277 -16.41 14.25 2.03
C ILE A 277 -14.89 14.50 1.98
N MET A 278 -14.37 14.96 0.83
CA MET A 278 -12.94 15.29 0.68
C MET A 278 -12.51 16.41 1.64
N THR A 279 -13.35 17.42 1.85
CA THR A 279 -13.07 18.50 2.81
C THR A 279 -12.99 17.99 4.25
N VAL A 280 -13.91 17.13 4.66
CA VAL A 280 -13.90 16.52 6.00
C VAL A 280 -12.69 15.60 6.19
N LEU A 281 -12.27 14.88 5.15
CA LEU A 281 -11.14 13.97 5.20
C LEU A 281 -9.78 14.65 4.96
N ALA A 282 -9.75 15.93 4.58
CA ALA A 282 -8.51 16.64 4.26
C ALA A 282 -7.42 16.53 5.35
N PRO A 283 -7.70 16.61 6.66
CA PRO A 283 -6.70 16.41 7.70
C PRO A 283 -6.12 14.99 7.72
N ALA A 284 -6.94 13.96 7.48
CA ALA A 284 -6.48 12.57 7.41
C ALA A 284 -5.65 12.32 6.15
N ILE A 285 -6.07 12.91 5.02
CA ILE A 285 -5.37 12.84 3.73
C ILE A 285 -3.97 13.47 3.86
N SER A 286 -3.88 14.69 4.36
CA SER A 286 -2.57 15.35 4.55
C SER A 286 -1.75 14.70 5.66
N GLY A 287 -2.40 14.21 6.71
CA GLY A 287 -1.74 13.55 7.83
C GLY A 287 -1.04 12.25 7.42
N LEU A 288 -1.69 11.41 6.64
CA LEU A 288 -1.11 10.12 6.22
C LEU A 288 0.01 10.29 5.18
N ASP A 289 -0.03 11.34 4.35
CA ASP A 289 1.03 11.67 3.37
C ASP A 289 2.20 12.44 4.00
N SER A 290 2.09 12.82 5.27
CA SER A 290 3.17 13.46 6.01
C SER A 290 4.25 12.45 6.43
N LEU A 291 5.48 12.91 6.66
CA LEU A 291 6.56 12.07 7.19
C LEU A 291 6.14 11.30 8.45
N VAL A 292 5.47 11.99 9.38
CA VAL A 292 5.00 11.39 10.64
C VAL A 292 3.95 10.32 10.38
N GLY A 293 2.98 10.59 9.51
CA GLY A 293 1.93 9.64 9.13
C GLY A 293 2.50 8.37 8.46
N ILE A 294 3.43 8.56 7.52
CA ILE A 294 4.13 7.44 6.85
C ILE A 294 4.91 6.60 7.87
N CYS A 295 5.67 7.24 8.77
CA CYS A 295 6.41 6.52 9.80
C CYS A 295 5.49 5.77 10.76
N LEU A 296 4.37 6.36 11.18
CA LEU A 296 3.41 5.72 12.09
C LEU A 296 2.74 4.50 11.46
N ILE A 297 2.22 4.61 10.23
CA ILE A 297 1.57 3.46 9.57
C ILE A 297 2.57 2.35 9.25
N THR A 298 3.82 2.71 8.91
CA THR A 298 4.93 1.77 8.73
C THR A 298 5.21 1.04 10.02
N MET A 299 5.40 1.76 11.13
CA MET A 299 5.66 1.17 12.44
C MET A 299 4.55 0.23 12.89
N ILE A 300 3.28 0.66 12.74
CA ILE A 300 2.11 -0.18 13.07
C ILE A 300 2.13 -1.48 12.28
N ALA A 301 2.39 -1.42 10.98
CA ALA A 301 2.45 -2.62 10.15
C ALA A 301 3.59 -3.56 10.58
N GLN A 302 4.78 -3.04 10.89
CA GLN A 302 5.91 -3.87 11.32
C GLN A 302 5.70 -4.46 12.73
N VAL A 303 5.05 -3.72 13.63
CA VAL A 303 4.66 -4.23 14.94
C VAL A 303 3.70 -5.41 14.80
N PHE A 304 2.68 -5.34 13.94
CA PHE A 304 1.81 -6.50 13.68
C PHE A 304 2.60 -7.69 13.13
N TRP A 305 3.49 -7.47 12.17
CA TRP A 305 4.36 -8.51 11.64
C TRP A 305 5.23 -9.15 12.73
N PHE A 306 5.79 -8.37 13.64
CA PHE A 306 6.57 -8.88 14.76
C PHE A 306 5.78 -9.83 15.65
N PHE A 307 4.47 -9.61 15.82
CA PHE A 307 3.57 -10.50 16.55
C PHE A 307 3.02 -11.68 15.72
N GLY A 308 3.57 -11.95 14.54
CA GLY A 308 3.13 -13.05 13.68
C GLY A 308 1.85 -12.78 12.91
N LEU A 309 1.38 -11.54 12.92
CA LEU A 309 0.21 -11.10 12.17
C LEU A 309 0.65 -10.43 10.87
N HIS A 310 -0.02 -10.70 9.76
CA HIS A 310 0.36 -10.11 8.46
C HIS A 310 0.07 -8.60 8.43
N GLY A 311 1.00 -7.80 8.98
CA GLY A 311 0.80 -6.37 9.20
C GLY A 311 0.48 -5.57 7.94
N ALA A 312 1.07 -5.93 6.80
CA ALA A 312 0.74 -5.30 5.53
C ALA A 312 -0.74 -5.49 5.17
N SER A 313 -1.30 -6.69 5.33
CA SER A 313 -2.72 -6.97 5.06
C SER A 313 -3.66 -6.28 6.04
N ILE A 314 -3.28 -6.22 7.34
CA ILE A 314 -4.11 -5.57 8.37
C ILE A 314 -4.20 -4.05 8.14
N THR A 315 -3.12 -3.42 7.71
CA THR A 315 -3.09 -1.97 7.45
C THR A 315 -3.61 -1.61 6.04
N GLN A 316 -3.71 -2.57 5.13
CA GLN A 316 -4.09 -2.36 3.74
C GLN A 316 -5.45 -1.66 3.55
N PRO A 317 -6.54 -2.04 4.24
CA PRO A 317 -7.84 -1.39 4.08
C PRO A 317 -7.82 0.11 4.42
N ILE A 318 -6.89 0.52 5.30
CA ILE A 318 -6.73 1.92 5.71
C ILE A 318 -5.84 2.66 4.69
N ARG A 319 -4.66 2.13 4.38
CA ARG A 319 -3.67 2.85 3.57
C ARG A 319 -3.97 2.84 2.06
N LEU A 320 -4.55 1.75 1.54
CA LEU A 320 -4.71 1.57 0.09
C LEU A 320 -5.62 2.62 -0.57
N PRO A 321 -6.77 3.02 0.01
CA PRO A 321 -7.59 4.11 -0.53
C PRO A 321 -6.83 5.43 -0.67
N PHE A 322 -6.02 5.78 0.34
CA PHE A 322 -5.20 7.00 0.31
C PHE A 322 -4.10 6.90 -0.73
N MET A 323 -3.38 5.76 -0.78
CA MET A 323 -2.29 5.55 -1.74
C MET A 323 -2.78 5.61 -3.19
N GLN A 324 -3.94 5.03 -3.49
CA GLN A 324 -4.56 5.11 -4.80
C GLN A 324 -4.99 6.54 -5.14
N MET A 325 -5.58 7.25 -4.19
CA MET A 325 -5.93 8.65 -4.36
C MET A 325 -4.69 9.51 -4.66
N TYR A 326 -3.60 9.33 -3.88
CA TYR A 326 -2.33 10.06 -4.08
C TYR A 326 -1.70 9.73 -5.43
N LEU A 327 -1.71 8.46 -5.83
CA LEU A 327 -1.20 8.03 -7.12
C LEU A 327 -1.95 8.72 -8.27
N ILE A 328 -3.29 8.66 -8.26
CA ILE A 328 -4.10 9.27 -9.33
C ILE A 328 -3.94 10.79 -9.36
N ALA A 329 -3.84 11.44 -8.18
CA ALA A 329 -3.57 12.87 -8.09
C ALA A 329 -2.19 13.23 -8.68
N ASN A 330 -1.15 12.45 -8.36
CA ASN A 330 0.19 12.62 -8.91
C ASN A 330 0.20 12.44 -10.44
N ILE A 331 -0.50 11.42 -10.94
CA ILE A 331 -0.63 11.14 -12.37
C ILE A 331 -1.33 12.31 -13.09
N SER A 332 -2.42 12.81 -12.52
CA SER A 332 -3.16 13.95 -13.08
C SER A 332 -2.29 15.21 -13.13
N ALA A 333 -1.52 15.48 -12.06
CA ALA A 333 -0.57 16.58 -11.99
C ALA A 333 0.54 16.43 -13.04
N PHE A 334 1.12 15.24 -13.16
CA PHE A 334 2.15 14.94 -14.17
C PHE A 334 1.63 15.19 -15.60
N SER A 335 0.44 14.68 -15.92
CA SER A 335 -0.18 14.83 -17.24
C SER A 335 -0.48 16.30 -17.60
N ALA A 336 -0.77 17.11 -16.58
CA ALA A 336 -1.02 18.54 -16.71
C ALA A 336 0.26 19.39 -16.65
N GLY A 337 1.44 18.78 -16.49
CA GLY A 337 2.71 19.48 -16.31
C GLY A 337 2.80 20.27 -15.00
N GLN A 338 2.00 19.88 -13.99
CA GLN A 338 1.97 20.49 -12.66
C GLN A 338 2.92 19.75 -11.69
N PRO A 339 3.35 20.38 -10.60
CA PRO A 339 4.19 19.74 -9.59
C PRO A 339 3.51 18.51 -8.97
N ILE A 340 4.25 17.43 -8.82
CA ILE A 340 3.83 16.19 -8.15
C ILE A 340 3.97 16.40 -6.65
N VAL A 341 2.86 16.28 -5.89
CA VAL A 341 2.83 16.66 -4.48
C VAL A 341 2.88 15.48 -3.50
N HIS A 342 2.25 14.35 -3.83
CA HIS A 342 2.08 13.25 -2.88
C HIS A 342 3.26 12.27 -2.86
N TYR A 343 3.65 11.84 -1.65
CA TYR A 343 4.78 10.94 -1.38
C TYR A 343 4.32 9.49 -1.25
N PHE A 344 3.26 9.25 -0.44
CA PHE A 344 2.85 7.93 0.02
C PHE A 344 2.02 7.18 -1.02
N THR A 345 2.68 6.72 -2.09
CA THR A 345 2.09 5.87 -3.14
C THR A 345 2.45 4.40 -2.95
N GLN A 346 1.86 3.51 -3.76
CA GLN A 346 2.19 2.08 -3.75
C GLN A 346 3.68 1.84 -4.03
N SER A 347 4.32 2.62 -4.90
CA SER A 347 5.76 2.51 -5.17
C SER A 347 6.60 2.81 -3.94
N PHE A 348 6.22 3.82 -3.14
CA PHE A 348 6.88 4.12 -1.87
C PHE A 348 6.73 2.95 -0.89
N TRP A 349 5.53 2.39 -0.75
CA TRP A 349 5.29 1.24 0.13
C TRP A 349 6.12 0.03 -0.28
N SER A 350 6.04 -0.36 -1.55
CA SER A 350 6.61 -1.63 -2.03
C SER A 350 8.14 -1.61 -2.14
N TYR A 351 8.72 -0.46 -2.51
CA TYR A 351 10.15 -0.41 -2.85
C TYR A 351 11.01 0.37 -1.86
N VAL A 352 10.39 0.98 -0.85
CA VAL A 352 11.10 1.66 0.25
C VAL A 352 10.80 0.98 1.58
N ILE A 353 9.51 0.82 1.92
CA ILE A 353 9.09 0.29 3.22
C ILE A 353 9.23 -1.23 3.28
N THR A 354 8.76 -1.94 2.23
CA THR A 354 8.79 -3.41 2.19
C THR A 354 9.88 -3.94 1.25
N LEU A 355 11.06 -3.34 1.32
CA LEU A 355 12.22 -3.66 0.51
C LEU A 355 12.74 -5.08 0.81
N GLY A 356 12.48 -6.01 -0.12
CA GLY A 356 12.73 -7.43 0.10
C GLY A 356 11.73 -8.09 1.06
N GLY A 357 10.55 -7.47 1.26
CA GLY A 357 9.46 -7.93 2.12
C GLY A 357 9.31 -7.14 3.42
N GLY A 358 8.40 -7.55 4.29
CA GLY A 358 8.19 -6.89 5.60
C GLY A 358 9.48 -6.80 6.41
N GLY A 359 9.68 -5.66 7.11
CA GLY A 359 10.92 -5.40 7.84
C GLY A 359 12.09 -4.91 7.00
N ALA A 360 11.92 -4.68 5.69
CA ALA A 360 12.98 -4.33 4.74
C ALA A 360 14.14 -5.35 4.78
N THR A 361 13.80 -6.63 4.65
CA THR A 361 14.70 -7.77 4.96
C THR A 361 15.68 -8.14 3.85
N MET A 362 15.75 -7.40 2.74
CA MET A 362 16.73 -7.67 1.66
C MET A 362 18.17 -7.62 2.19
N GLY A 363 18.49 -6.61 3.02
CA GLY A 363 19.82 -6.51 3.64
C GLY A 363 20.13 -7.70 4.55
N LEU A 364 19.16 -8.16 5.35
CA LEU A 364 19.30 -9.35 6.18
C LEU A 364 19.52 -10.61 5.31
N CYS A 365 18.81 -10.75 4.19
CA CYS A 365 18.97 -11.86 3.28
C CYS A 365 20.40 -11.94 2.71
N ILE A 366 21.00 -10.82 2.37
CA ILE A 366 22.41 -10.73 1.94
C ILE A 366 23.38 -11.20 3.03
N LEU A 367 23.10 -10.85 4.29
CA LEU A 367 23.91 -11.30 5.44
C LEU A 367 23.79 -12.82 5.66
N LEU A 368 22.57 -13.36 5.57
CA LEU A 368 22.31 -14.80 5.70
C LEU A 368 23.09 -15.60 4.66
N LEU A 369 23.16 -15.14 3.39
CA LEU A 369 23.96 -15.79 2.35
C LEU A 369 25.45 -15.89 2.68
N ARG A 370 25.96 -14.95 3.46
CA ARG A 370 27.37 -14.85 3.88
C ARG A 370 27.64 -15.43 5.26
N SER A 371 26.63 -16.06 5.88
CA SER A 371 26.76 -16.65 7.21
C SER A 371 27.78 -17.77 7.26
N LYS A 372 28.42 -17.92 8.42
CA LYS A 372 29.28 -19.05 8.79
C LYS A 372 28.46 -20.25 9.29
N SER A 373 27.24 -20.02 9.84
CA SER A 373 26.31 -21.08 10.21
C SER A 373 25.74 -21.74 8.94
N ALA A 374 25.75 -23.06 8.90
CA ALA A 374 25.23 -23.84 7.77
C ALA A 374 23.70 -23.67 7.63
N GLU A 375 22.99 -23.61 8.76
CA GLU A 375 21.55 -23.37 8.82
C GLU A 375 21.19 -22.02 8.23
N LEU A 376 21.78 -20.93 8.75
CA LEU A 376 21.50 -19.56 8.30
C LEU A 376 21.87 -19.35 6.82
N LYS A 377 22.98 -19.94 6.37
CA LYS A 377 23.41 -19.85 4.98
C LYS A 377 22.45 -20.59 4.03
N THR A 378 21.93 -21.73 4.45
CA THR A 378 20.93 -22.48 3.67
C THR A 378 19.64 -21.67 3.57
N LEU A 379 19.19 -21.10 4.68
CA LEU A 379 18.02 -20.20 4.69
C LEU A 379 18.21 -19.00 3.75
N GLY A 380 19.40 -18.37 3.77
CA GLY A 380 19.72 -17.27 2.86
C GLY A 380 19.59 -17.67 1.39
N LYS A 381 20.09 -18.87 1.02
CA LYS A 381 19.99 -19.41 -0.35
C LYS A 381 18.54 -19.65 -0.79
N LEU A 382 17.69 -20.15 0.12
CA LEU A 382 16.27 -20.38 -0.14
C LEU A 382 15.48 -19.07 -0.25
N SER A 383 15.91 -18.02 0.47
CA SER A 383 15.18 -16.77 0.60
C SER A 383 15.52 -15.73 -0.46
N ILE A 384 16.74 -15.77 -1.05
CA ILE A 384 17.18 -14.67 -1.94
C ILE A 384 16.33 -14.53 -3.19
N GLY A 385 15.89 -15.65 -3.80
CA GLY A 385 15.02 -15.63 -4.96
C GLY A 385 13.70 -14.90 -4.67
N PRO A 386 12.90 -15.35 -3.69
CA PRO A 386 11.69 -14.64 -3.25
C PRO A 386 11.96 -13.20 -2.84
N ALA A 387 13.02 -12.90 -2.08
CA ALA A 387 13.34 -11.56 -1.58
C ALA A 387 13.58 -10.53 -2.69
N ILE A 388 14.16 -10.94 -3.83
CA ILE A 388 14.30 -10.08 -5.02
C ILE A 388 12.91 -9.58 -5.48
N PHE A 389 11.87 -10.39 -5.32
CA PHE A 389 10.48 -10.08 -5.66
C PHE A 389 9.66 -9.57 -4.46
N ASN A 390 10.33 -9.05 -3.42
CA ASN A 390 9.73 -8.50 -2.19
C ASN A 390 8.92 -9.52 -1.37
N ILE A 391 9.25 -10.82 -1.46
CA ILE A 391 8.61 -11.92 -0.74
C ILE A 391 9.60 -12.45 0.29
N ASN A 392 9.28 -12.35 1.59
CA ASN A 392 10.20 -12.72 2.67
C ASN A 392 9.64 -13.74 3.67
N GLU A 393 8.56 -14.40 3.36
CA GLU A 393 8.00 -15.48 4.18
C GLU A 393 9.05 -16.55 4.54
N PRO A 394 9.97 -16.97 3.64
CA PRO A 394 11.02 -17.90 4.02
C PRO A 394 11.93 -17.37 5.12
N ILE A 395 12.20 -16.05 5.16
CA ILE A 395 12.99 -15.43 6.23
C ILE A 395 12.18 -15.35 7.52
N ILE A 396 10.91 -14.90 7.44
CA ILE A 396 10.07 -14.71 8.62
C ILE A 396 9.82 -16.02 9.35
N PHE A 397 9.56 -17.10 8.62
CA PHE A 397 9.25 -18.41 9.20
C PHE A 397 10.48 -19.30 9.38
N GLY A 398 11.47 -19.18 8.52
CA GLY A 398 12.72 -19.97 8.62
C GLY A 398 13.70 -19.42 9.65
N LEU A 399 13.77 -18.11 9.80
CA LEU A 399 14.42 -17.46 10.93
C LEU A 399 13.30 -17.12 11.90
N PRO A 400 13.26 -17.59 13.14
CA PRO A 400 12.18 -17.26 14.05
C PRO A 400 12.18 -15.74 14.34
N MET A 401 11.64 -14.96 13.36
CA MET A 401 11.55 -13.50 13.43
C MET A 401 10.42 -13.07 14.35
N VAL A 402 9.32 -13.85 14.35
CA VAL A 402 8.14 -13.60 15.16
C VAL A 402 8.51 -13.74 16.64
N LEU A 403 8.21 -12.70 17.40
CA LEU A 403 8.51 -12.59 18.84
C LEU A 403 10.00 -12.75 19.18
N ASN A 404 10.90 -12.58 18.22
CA ASN A 404 12.34 -12.62 18.45
C ASN A 404 12.84 -11.27 18.97
N PRO A 405 13.22 -11.16 20.25
CA PRO A 405 13.64 -9.88 20.83
C PRO A 405 14.85 -9.27 20.16
N LEU A 406 15.77 -10.12 19.66
CA LEU A 406 16.99 -9.69 18.99
C LEU A 406 16.69 -9.00 17.67
N MET A 407 15.72 -9.53 16.91
CA MET A 407 15.36 -9.00 15.60
C MET A 407 14.26 -7.93 15.63
N MET A 408 13.61 -7.71 16.76
CA MET A 408 12.54 -6.72 16.92
C MET A 408 12.95 -5.32 16.49
N ILE A 409 14.11 -4.88 16.99
CA ILE A 409 14.58 -3.50 16.74
C ILE A 409 14.83 -3.24 15.25
N PRO A 410 15.70 -4.01 14.55
CA PRO A 410 15.93 -3.75 13.14
C PRO A 410 14.68 -3.99 12.30
N PHE A 411 13.87 -5.01 12.60
CA PHE A 411 12.68 -5.35 11.83
C PHE A 411 11.62 -4.22 11.84
N ILE A 412 11.45 -3.54 12.98
CA ILE A 412 10.49 -2.44 13.10
C ILE A 412 11.08 -1.12 12.57
N PHE A 413 12.33 -0.81 12.90
CA PHE A 413 12.88 0.52 12.68
C PHE A 413 13.60 0.70 11.34
N VAL A 414 14.13 -0.36 10.71
CA VAL A 414 14.79 -0.23 9.39
C VAL A 414 13.83 0.32 8.33
N PRO A 415 12.59 -0.19 8.16
CA PRO A 415 11.62 0.40 7.24
C PRO A 415 11.24 1.86 7.57
N VAL A 416 11.23 2.22 8.83
CA VAL A 416 10.97 3.61 9.27
C VAL A 416 12.13 4.52 8.87
N ILE A 417 13.38 4.08 9.06
CA ILE A 417 14.57 4.82 8.63
C ILE A 417 14.57 5.00 7.10
N ASN A 418 14.26 3.95 6.36
CA ASN A 418 14.12 4.01 4.90
C ASN A 418 13.06 5.04 4.49
N SER A 419 11.92 5.05 5.18
CA SER A 419 10.84 6.02 4.92
C SER A 419 11.31 7.46 5.13
N ILE A 420 12.07 7.73 6.21
CA ILE A 420 12.60 9.08 6.51
C ILE A 420 13.56 9.53 5.40
N ILE A 421 14.48 8.65 5.00
CA ILE A 421 15.49 8.97 3.98
C ILE A 421 14.82 9.21 2.62
N ALA A 422 13.94 8.30 2.20
CA ALA A 422 13.28 8.42 0.91
C ALA A 422 12.35 9.64 0.85
N TYR A 423 11.60 9.91 1.94
CA TYR A 423 10.78 11.12 2.05
C TYR A 423 11.64 12.37 1.87
N GLY A 424 12.76 12.48 2.59
CA GLY A 424 13.67 13.61 2.49
C GLY A 424 14.26 13.77 1.08
N LEU A 425 14.70 12.68 0.44
CA LEU A 425 15.23 12.74 -0.93
C LEU A 425 14.16 13.18 -1.95
N MET A 426 12.90 12.78 -1.75
CA MET A 426 11.77 13.22 -2.58
C MET A 426 11.39 14.67 -2.29
N ASP A 427 11.45 15.11 -1.04
CA ASP A 427 11.12 16.48 -0.62
C ASP A 427 12.15 17.48 -1.16
N PHE A 428 13.43 17.14 -1.13
CA PHE A 428 14.51 17.90 -1.75
C PHE A 428 14.57 17.78 -3.27
N HIS A 429 13.60 17.11 -3.91
CA HIS A 429 13.51 16.91 -5.37
C HIS A 429 14.75 16.19 -5.97
N ILE A 430 15.49 15.43 -5.16
CA ILE A 430 16.62 14.61 -5.62
C ILE A 430 16.09 13.38 -6.35
N VAL A 431 15.01 12.77 -5.84
CA VAL A 431 14.33 11.61 -6.41
C VAL A 431 12.87 11.96 -6.71
N GLY A 432 12.37 11.48 -7.83
CA GLY A 432 10.96 11.65 -8.24
C GLY A 432 9.99 10.91 -7.32
N LYS A 433 8.76 11.43 -7.21
CA LYS A 433 7.66 10.79 -6.49
C LYS A 433 6.92 9.80 -7.39
N GLY A 434 6.20 8.84 -6.80
CA GLY A 434 5.49 7.80 -7.54
C GLY A 434 4.36 8.34 -8.40
N ILE A 435 4.38 7.99 -9.69
CA ILE A 435 3.38 8.36 -10.70
C ILE A 435 2.87 7.17 -11.52
N ILE A 436 3.39 5.97 -11.25
CA ILE A 436 2.95 4.74 -11.92
C ILE A 436 2.80 3.65 -10.88
N GLU A 437 1.75 2.88 -11.01
CA GLU A 437 1.59 1.64 -10.25
C GLU A 437 2.31 0.52 -10.98
N THR A 438 3.32 -0.03 -10.31
CA THR A 438 4.03 -1.23 -10.75
C THR A 438 3.67 -2.39 -9.84
N PRO A 439 3.61 -3.65 -10.36
CA PRO A 439 3.36 -4.81 -9.51
C PRO A 439 4.33 -4.83 -8.34
N TRP A 440 3.83 -4.98 -7.11
CA TRP A 440 4.64 -4.96 -5.89
C TRP A 440 5.74 -6.04 -5.88
N THR A 441 5.57 -7.10 -6.67
CA THR A 441 6.55 -8.17 -6.90
C THR A 441 7.65 -7.80 -7.90
N THR A 442 7.65 -6.59 -8.48
CA THR A 442 8.76 -6.15 -9.33
C THR A 442 10.03 -6.02 -8.48
N PRO A 443 11.22 -6.45 -8.98
CA PRO A 443 12.47 -6.21 -8.27
C PRO A 443 12.63 -4.75 -7.86
N ALA A 444 12.89 -4.49 -6.57
CA ALA A 444 12.70 -3.17 -5.97
C ALA A 444 13.42 -2.01 -6.68
N PRO A 445 14.70 -2.12 -7.13
CA PRO A 445 15.34 -1.04 -7.87
C PRO A 445 14.64 -0.72 -9.20
N LEU A 446 14.21 -1.77 -9.93
CA LEU A 446 13.50 -1.62 -11.19
C LEU A 446 12.09 -1.04 -10.97
N GLY A 447 11.37 -1.58 -9.96
CA GLY A 447 10.03 -1.12 -9.60
C GLY A 447 10.00 0.35 -9.16
N ALA A 448 11.00 0.79 -8.40
CA ALA A 448 11.14 2.19 -8.00
C ALA A 448 11.43 3.11 -9.19
N ALA A 449 12.36 2.70 -10.07
CA ALA A 449 12.68 3.48 -11.27
C ALA A 449 11.46 3.65 -12.19
N LEU A 450 10.72 2.58 -12.44
CA LEU A 450 9.51 2.59 -13.25
C LEU A 450 8.38 3.37 -12.54
N GLY A 451 8.17 3.11 -11.26
CA GLY A 451 7.10 3.75 -10.48
C GLY A 451 7.23 5.26 -10.34
N CYS A 452 8.46 5.75 -10.23
CA CYS A 452 8.77 7.18 -10.15
C CYS A 452 9.13 7.80 -11.53
N MET A 453 9.29 6.99 -12.57
CA MET A 453 9.86 7.38 -13.88
C MET A 453 11.19 8.15 -13.71
N ASP A 454 12.00 7.71 -12.75
CA ASP A 454 13.26 8.34 -12.39
C ASP A 454 14.30 7.28 -12.03
N PHE A 455 15.38 7.21 -12.83
CA PHE A 455 16.48 6.27 -12.56
C PHE A 455 17.17 6.51 -11.22
N LYS A 456 17.13 7.74 -10.69
CA LYS A 456 17.66 8.04 -9.34
C LYS A 456 16.93 7.28 -8.24
N ALA A 457 15.66 6.91 -8.45
CA ALA A 457 14.93 6.06 -7.53
C ALA A 457 15.53 4.65 -7.43
N ALA A 458 16.03 4.07 -8.52
CA ALA A 458 16.76 2.80 -8.46
C ALA A 458 18.05 2.92 -7.65
N ILE A 459 18.82 4.00 -7.85
CA ILE A 459 20.05 4.26 -7.08
C ILE A 459 19.73 4.41 -5.60
N MET A 460 18.69 5.18 -5.26
CA MET A 460 18.21 5.32 -3.89
C MET A 460 17.91 3.95 -3.26
N VAL A 461 17.16 3.10 -3.93
CA VAL A 461 16.80 1.75 -3.42
C VAL A 461 18.04 0.88 -3.23
N ILE A 462 19.01 0.92 -4.14
CA ILE A 462 20.28 0.20 -3.98
C ILE A 462 21.05 0.72 -2.74
N CYS A 463 21.11 2.03 -2.54
CA CYS A 463 21.71 2.64 -1.35
C CYS A 463 20.97 2.22 -0.07
N LEU A 464 19.63 2.14 -0.09
CA LEU A 464 18.85 1.64 1.05
C LEU A 464 19.14 0.17 1.34
N ILE A 465 19.28 -0.71 0.33
CA ILE A 465 19.67 -2.12 0.54
C ILE A 465 21.03 -2.21 1.24
N ILE A 466 21.98 -1.39 0.86
CA ILE A 466 23.30 -1.34 1.50
C ILE A 466 23.17 -0.86 2.95
N LEU A 467 22.40 0.20 3.17
CA LEU A 467 22.12 0.71 4.51
C LEU A 467 21.43 -0.34 5.39
N ASP A 468 20.40 -1.01 4.89
CA ASP A 468 19.69 -2.07 5.58
C ASP A 468 20.65 -3.21 5.98
N THR A 469 21.57 -3.58 5.08
CA THR A 469 22.60 -4.58 5.37
C THR A 469 23.47 -4.14 6.56
N VAL A 470 23.86 -2.88 6.62
CA VAL A 470 24.65 -2.33 7.73
C VAL A 470 23.84 -2.28 9.02
N LEU A 471 22.57 -1.83 8.96
CA LEU A 471 21.70 -1.72 10.13
C LEU A 471 21.34 -3.09 10.73
N TYR A 472 21.14 -4.11 9.89
CA TYR A 472 20.90 -5.49 10.35
C TYR A 472 22.17 -6.19 10.85
N TYR A 473 23.37 -5.77 10.43
CA TYR A 473 24.63 -6.48 10.68
C TYR A 473 24.91 -6.77 12.18
N PRO A 474 24.79 -5.83 13.13
CA PRO A 474 25.08 -6.12 14.53
C PRO A 474 24.14 -7.18 15.12
N PHE A 475 22.86 -7.13 14.77
CA PHE A 475 21.85 -8.09 15.23
C PHE A 475 22.04 -9.46 14.59
N PHE A 476 22.36 -9.48 13.30
CA PHE A 476 22.72 -10.70 12.57
C PHE A 476 23.96 -11.39 13.20
N LYS A 477 24.98 -10.66 13.59
CA LYS A 477 26.17 -11.22 14.22
C LYS A 477 25.91 -11.89 15.56
N LEU A 478 25.01 -11.34 16.35
CA LEU A 478 24.57 -11.97 17.60
C LEU A 478 23.81 -13.27 17.33
N LEU A 479 22.89 -13.25 16.35
CA LEU A 479 22.16 -14.44 15.92
C LEU A 479 23.08 -15.52 15.36
N GLU A 480 24.01 -15.14 14.49
CA GLU A 480 24.99 -16.07 13.90
C GLU A 480 25.82 -16.76 14.99
N LYS A 481 26.24 -16.01 16.02
CA LYS A 481 26.99 -16.57 17.16
C LYS A 481 26.17 -17.61 17.92
N GLN A 482 24.88 -17.30 18.23
CA GLN A 482 23.98 -18.24 18.90
C GLN A 482 23.82 -19.53 18.10
N LYS A 483 23.59 -19.42 16.78
CA LYS A 483 23.42 -20.57 15.90
C LYS A 483 24.68 -21.42 15.76
N LEU A 484 25.86 -20.82 15.70
CA LEU A 484 27.13 -21.55 15.68
C LEU A 484 27.38 -22.30 17.01
N GLU A 485 27.00 -21.74 18.15
CA GLU A 485 27.10 -22.40 19.43
C GLU A 485 26.13 -23.60 19.50
N GLU A 486 24.90 -23.48 18.98
CA GLU A 486 23.95 -24.59 18.85
C GLU A 486 24.48 -25.70 17.92
N GLU A 487 24.97 -25.35 16.70
CA GLU A 487 25.54 -26.31 15.74
C GLU A 487 26.73 -27.09 16.34
N ASN A 488 27.63 -26.41 17.07
CA ASN A 488 28.78 -27.04 17.70
C ASN A 488 28.39 -27.98 18.86
N SER A 489 27.32 -27.62 19.62
CA SER A 489 26.85 -28.46 20.70
C SER A 489 26.23 -29.80 20.22
N VAL A 490 25.60 -29.77 19.04
CA VAL A 490 25.02 -30.99 18.43
C VAL A 490 26.09 -31.90 17.85
N GLN A 491 27.22 -31.36 17.38
CA GLN A 491 28.34 -32.17 16.84
C GLN A 491 29.21 -32.83 17.93
N THR A 492 29.09 -32.38 19.18
CA THR A 492 29.84 -32.90 20.33
C THR A 492 29.09 -33.94 21.13
N ASN A 493 27.83 -34.21 20.86
CA ASN A 493 27.01 -35.30 21.39
C ASN A 493 26.83 -36.38 20.33
#